data_1d0e28f11eb927f9f8af4b5741e472a0
#
_entry.id   1d0e28f11eb927f9f8af4b5741e472a0
#
_cell.length_a   1.000
_cell.length_b   1.000
_cell.length_c   1.000
_cell.angle_alpha   90.00
_cell.angle_beta   90.00
_cell.angle_gamma   90.00
#
_symmetry.space_group_name_H-M   'P 1'
#
loop_
_entity.id
_entity.type
_entity.pdbx_description
1 polymer ?
#
loop_
_entity_poly.entity_id
_entity_poly.type
_entity_poly.pdbx_seq_one_letter_code
_entity_poly.pdbx_strand_id
1 'polypeptide(L)'
;MLQLQDVSMTFNEGTPDEKKALRSINLELKKGEFVTVIGGNGAGKSTLMNVISGILTPDIGNVFINNQQVTYLPEFKRAAYIGRVFQDPMAGTAPSMTIEENLSMAYSRIRKRRLKLGVTKKRKDMFREYLLTLNLGLEDRLNAKVGLLSGGERQALSLLMATFTEPDILLLDEHTAALDPARAELITRLTEEVVQKFNLTTLMVTHNMQQALDLGDRLFMMDAGQVIFDVKGEEKQQLTIEGLLQEFQKRRGVQFESDRAVLG
;
A
#
# COMPACT_ATOMS: atom_id res chain seq x y z
N MET A 1 2.94 3.32 -16.13
CA MET A 1 2.78 4.13 -14.91
C MET A 1 3.88 3.84 -13.88
N LEU A 2 3.89 2.66 -13.26
CA LEU A 2 4.99 2.13 -12.45
C LEU A 2 5.67 1.02 -13.24
N GLN A 3 7.02 1.02 -13.30
CA GLN A 3 7.80 -0.05 -13.92
C GLN A 3 8.98 -0.42 -13.01
N LEU A 4 9.17 -1.71 -12.81
CA LEU A 4 10.36 -2.29 -12.23
C LEU A 4 11.05 -3.11 -13.32
N GLN A 5 12.35 -2.89 -13.52
CA GLN A 5 13.14 -3.57 -14.54
C GLN A 5 14.31 -4.27 -13.86
N ASP A 6 14.27 -5.61 -13.87
CA ASP A 6 15.30 -6.51 -13.34
C ASP A 6 15.70 -6.20 -11.89
N VAL A 7 14.71 -5.88 -11.04
CA VAL A 7 14.95 -5.45 -9.67
C VAL A 7 15.32 -6.62 -8.78
N SER A 8 16.53 -6.57 -8.19
CA SER A 8 17.03 -7.57 -7.24
C SER A 8 17.51 -6.88 -5.95
N MET A 9 17.32 -7.57 -4.82
CA MET A 9 17.69 -7.09 -3.49
C MET A 9 18.12 -8.24 -2.60
N THR A 10 19.33 -8.15 -2.04
CA THR A 10 19.93 -9.14 -1.14
C THR A 10 20.25 -8.47 0.20
N PHE A 11 19.79 -9.03 1.29
CA PHE A 11 20.19 -8.60 2.63
C PHE A 11 21.38 -9.45 3.12
N ASN A 12 22.29 -8.81 3.85
CA ASN A 12 23.45 -9.46 4.49
C ASN A 12 24.32 -10.27 3.50
N GLU A 13 24.55 -9.71 2.30
CA GLU A 13 25.32 -10.36 1.26
C GLU A 13 26.71 -10.81 1.78
N GLY A 14 27.10 -12.04 1.43
CA GLY A 14 28.38 -12.63 1.83
C GLY A 14 28.45 -13.10 3.28
N THR A 15 27.32 -13.11 4.02
CA THR A 15 27.25 -13.63 5.39
C THR A 15 26.42 -14.91 5.47
N PRO A 16 26.50 -15.69 6.57
CA PRO A 16 25.64 -16.87 6.76
C PRO A 16 24.13 -16.55 6.73
N ASP A 17 23.76 -15.29 7.03
CA ASP A 17 22.38 -14.81 7.04
C ASP A 17 21.97 -14.13 5.72
N GLU A 18 22.68 -14.42 4.64
CA GLU A 18 22.36 -13.89 3.31
C GLU A 18 20.95 -14.28 2.90
N LYS A 19 20.15 -13.27 2.50
CA LYS A 19 18.79 -13.47 2.04
C LYS A 19 18.51 -12.68 0.77
N LYS A 20 18.31 -13.39 -0.34
CA LYS A 20 17.84 -12.81 -1.61
C LYS A 20 16.35 -12.52 -1.50
N ALA A 21 16.01 -11.29 -1.14
CA ALA A 21 14.64 -10.86 -0.86
C ALA A 21 13.84 -10.53 -2.13
N LEU A 22 14.50 -10.05 -3.19
CA LEU A 22 13.91 -9.89 -4.52
C LEU A 22 14.89 -10.47 -5.55
N ARG A 23 14.35 -11.13 -6.58
CA ARG A 23 15.13 -11.82 -7.61
C ARG A 23 14.57 -11.46 -8.98
N SER A 24 15.25 -10.53 -9.67
CA SER A 24 14.95 -10.14 -11.06
C SER A 24 13.47 -9.80 -11.28
N ILE A 25 12.90 -8.99 -10.39
CA ILE A 25 11.49 -8.56 -10.49
C ILE A 25 11.33 -7.64 -11.70
N ASN A 26 10.48 -8.09 -12.63
CA ASN A 26 9.99 -7.32 -13.75
C ASN A 26 8.49 -7.11 -13.56
N LEU A 27 8.07 -5.86 -13.40
CA LEU A 27 6.69 -5.52 -13.09
C LEU A 27 6.30 -4.22 -13.79
N GLU A 28 5.14 -4.21 -14.38
CA GLU A 28 4.53 -3.01 -14.95
C GLU A 28 3.09 -2.86 -14.47
N LEU A 29 2.77 -1.68 -13.92
CA LEU A 29 1.39 -1.27 -13.62
C LEU A 29 1.00 -0.14 -14.58
N LYS A 30 -0.17 -0.29 -15.18
CA LYS A 30 -0.78 0.75 -16.01
C LYS A 30 -1.44 1.82 -15.12
N LYS A 31 -1.69 2.98 -15.70
CA LYS A 31 -2.42 4.04 -14.99
C LYS A 31 -3.83 3.56 -14.63
N GLY A 32 -4.22 3.75 -13.36
CA GLY A 32 -5.52 3.36 -12.83
C GLY A 32 -5.67 1.85 -12.58
N GLU A 33 -4.62 1.03 -12.83
CA GLU A 33 -4.68 -0.40 -12.55
C GLU A 33 -4.60 -0.65 -11.03
N PHE A 34 -5.52 -1.46 -10.51
CA PHE A 34 -5.48 -1.89 -9.13
C PHE A 34 -5.02 -3.34 -9.06
N VAL A 35 -3.85 -3.55 -8.47
CA VAL A 35 -3.17 -4.83 -8.36
C VAL A 35 -3.13 -5.29 -6.91
N THR A 36 -3.55 -6.51 -6.65
CA THR A 36 -3.39 -7.19 -5.37
C THR A 36 -2.17 -8.12 -5.39
N VAL A 37 -1.44 -8.17 -4.28
CA VAL A 37 -0.24 -9.00 -4.12
C VAL A 37 -0.41 -9.90 -2.92
N ILE A 38 -0.33 -11.21 -3.15
CA ILE A 38 -0.36 -12.23 -2.11
C ILE A 38 0.96 -13.02 -2.08
N GLY A 39 1.18 -13.76 -1.01
CA GLY A 39 2.36 -14.63 -0.87
C GLY A 39 2.66 -14.89 0.60
N GLY A 40 3.39 -15.94 0.88
CA GLY A 40 3.78 -16.33 2.23
C GLY A 40 4.69 -15.32 2.94
N ASN A 41 4.93 -15.54 4.23
CA ASN A 41 5.92 -14.78 4.98
C ASN A 41 7.31 -14.96 4.36
N GLY A 42 8.02 -13.86 4.19
CA GLY A 42 9.34 -13.89 3.54
C GLY A 42 9.32 -13.95 2.01
N ALA A 43 8.16 -13.93 1.36
CA ALA A 43 8.04 -13.94 -0.11
C ALA A 43 8.62 -12.69 -0.81
N GLY A 44 8.95 -11.62 -0.05
CA GLY A 44 9.53 -10.38 -0.60
C GLY A 44 8.54 -9.22 -0.75
N LYS A 45 7.27 -9.38 -0.35
CA LYS A 45 6.21 -8.37 -0.51
C LYS A 45 6.57 -7.01 0.10
N SER A 46 6.95 -6.99 1.39
CA SER A 46 7.32 -5.75 2.08
C SER A 46 8.62 -5.15 1.52
N THR A 47 9.55 -5.99 1.06
CA THR A 47 10.78 -5.53 0.37
C THR A 47 10.42 -4.85 -0.95
N LEU A 48 9.49 -5.43 -1.73
CA LEU A 48 8.98 -4.84 -2.97
C LEU A 48 8.36 -3.45 -2.70
N MET A 49 7.50 -3.35 -1.68
CA MET A 49 6.88 -2.08 -1.28
C MET A 49 7.93 -1.04 -0.86
N ASN A 50 8.96 -1.46 -0.11
CA ASN A 50 10.02 -0.58 0.35
C ASN A 50 10.95 -0.12 -0.80
N VAL A 51 11.20 -0.97 -1.78
CA VAL A 51 11.94 -0.61 -3.00
C VAL A 51 11.15 0.40 -3.84
N ILE A 52 9.85 0.18 -4.04
CA ILE A 52 8.99 1.10 -4.78
C ILE A 52 8.94 2.46 -4.07
N SER A 53 8.73 2.48 -2.75
CA SER A 53 8.63 3.72 -1.97
C SER A 53 9.96 4.46 -1.80
N GLY A 54 11.12 3.80 -2.03
CA GLY A 54 12.46 4.38 -1.90
C GLY A 54 13.02 4.34 -0.48
N ILE A 55 12.42 3.56 0.41
CA ILE A 55 13.01 3.20 1.71
C ILE A 55 14.24 2.31 1.49
N LEU A 56 14.15 1.42 0.51
CA LEU A 56 15.27 0.57 0.08
C LEU A 56 15.67 0.92 -1.34
N THR A 57 16.98 0.93 -1.60
CA THR A 57 17.54 1.02 -2.94
C THR A 57 17.88 -0.39 -3.39
N PRO A 58 17.41 -0.88 -4.54
CA PRO A 58 17.75 -2.23 -5.02
C PRO A 58 19.24 -2.32 -5.37
N ASP A 59 19.80 -3.52 -5.25
CA ASP A 59 21.20 -3.79 -5.62
C ASP A 59 21.38 -3.79 -7.14
N ILE A 60 20.37 -4.30 -7.86
CA ILE A 60 20.34 -4.38 -9.32
C ILE A 60 18.98 -3.90 -9.80
N GLY A 61 18.95 -3.33 -11.00
CA GLY A 61 17.73 -2.95 -11.70
C GLY A 61 17.28 -1.53 -11.42
N ASN A 62 16.12 -1.19 -11.98
CA ASN A 62 15.62 0.18 -11.97
C ASN A 62 14.12 0.26 -11.66
N VAL A 63 13.74 1.36 -11.02
CA VAL A 63 12.36 1.72 -10.72
C VAL A 63 12.00 3.00 -11.47
N PHE A 64 10.89 2.97 -12.21
CA PHE A 64 10.38 4.12 -12.95
C PHE A 64 8.95 4.45 -12.51
N ILE A 65 8.68 5.74 -12.37
CA ILE A 65 7.32 6.28 -12.16
C ILE A 65 7.09 7.32 -13.26
N ASN A 66 6.00 7.17 -14.02
CA ASN A 66 5.68 8.03 -15.17
C ASN A 66 6.85 8.17 -16.16
N ASN A 67 7.52 7.04 -16.46
CA ASN A 67 8.72 6.97 -17.32
C ASN A 67 9.94 7.75 -16.77
N GLN A 68 9.87 8.26 -15.55
CA GLN A 68 11.00 8.88 -14.89
C GLN A 68 11.68 7.87 -13.98
N GLN A 69 12.98 7.68 -14.15
CA GLN A 69 13.76 6.83 -13.25
C GLN A 69 13.84 7.45 -11.86
N VAL A 70 13.39 6.69 -10.86
CA VAL A 70 13.34 7.11 -9.46
C VAL A 70 14.22 6.26 -8.55
N THR A 71 14.96 5.28 -9.10
CA THR A 71 15.74 4.26 -8.38
C THR A 71 16.56 4.86 -7.23
N TYR A 72 17.24 5.97 -7.48
CA TYR A 72 18.12 6.62 -6.49
C TYR A 72 17.51 7.85 -5.84
N LEU A 73 16.21 8.13 -6.10
CA LEU A 73 15.54 9.22 -5.39
C LEU A 73 15.20 8.75 -3.97
N PRO A 74 15.57 9.53 -2.95
CA PRO A 74 15.23 9.20 -1.56
C PRO A 74 13.72 9.24 -1.33
N GLU A 75 13.25 8.51 -0.32
CA GLU A 75 11.84 8.37 0.03
C GLU A 75 11.07 9.70 0.06
N PHE A 76 11.62 10.73 0.70
CA PHE A 76 10.95 12.04 0.82
C PHE A 76 10.70 12.72 -0.54
N LYS A 77 11.50 12.43 -1.58
CA LYS A 77 11.27 12.91 -2.95
C LYS A 77 10.24 12.05 -3.66
N ARG A 78 10.27 10.72 -3.47
CA ARG A 78 9.26 9.80 -4.02
C ARG A 78 7.89 10.01 -3.39
N ALA A 79 7.82 10.50 -2.16
CA ALA A 79 6.57 10.85 -1.48
C ALA A 79 5.71 11.90 -2.25
N ALA A 80 6.26 12.59 -3.23
CA ALA A 80 5.48 13.44 -4.14
C ALA A 80 4.60 12.64 -5.12
N TYR A 81 5.01 11.42 -5.45
CA TYR A 81 4.36 10.53 -6.42
C TYR A 81 3.60 9.38 -5.74
N ILE A 82 3.98 9.03 -4.52
CA ILE A 82 3.52 7.82 -3.84
C ILE A 82 2.78 8.19 -2.56
N GLY A 83 1.53 7.72 -2.44
CA GLY A 83 0.83 7.59 -1.17
C GLY A 83 1.08 6.20 -0.58
N ARG A 84 1.29 6.08 0.72
CA ARG A 84 1.44 4.79 1.39
C ARG A 84 0.56 4.72 2.63
N VAL A 85 -0.15 3.61 2.76
CA VAL A 85 -0.88 3.23 3.98
C VAL A 85 -0.18 2.00 4.56
N PHE A 86 0.17 2.08 5.84
CA PHE A 86 0.91 1.03 6.54
C PHE A 86 -0.03 0.05 7.23
N GLN A 87 0.47 -1.14 7.53
CA GLN A 87 -0.21 -2.15 8.33
C GLN A 87 -0.54 -1.61 9.74
N ASP A 88 0.41 -0.96 10.39
CA ASP A 88 0.19 -0.26 11.65
C ASP A 88 -0.30 1.18 11.37
N PRO A 89 -1.55 1.52 11.74
CA PRO A 89 -2.08 2.87 11.57
C PRO A 89 -1.27 3.96 12.29
N MET A 90 -0.46 3.57 13.30
CA MET A 90 0.41 4.51 14.01
C MET A 90 1.59 4.95 13.15
N ALA A 91 2.09 4.09 12.27
CA ALA A 91 3.24 4.40 11.41
C ALA A 91 2.95 5.50 10.38
N GLY A 92 1.68 5.63 9.95
CA GLY A 92 1.23 6.62 8.96
C GLY A 92 0.81 7.97 9.57
N THR A 93 0.82 8.13 10.90
CA THR A 93 0.26 9.29 11.60
C THR A 93 1.20 9.80 12.70
N ALA A 94 0.98 11.03 13.17
CA ALA A 94 1.61 11.59 14.35
C ALA A 94 0.61 11.59 15.54
N PRO A 95 0.62 10.57 16.41
CA PRO A 95 -0.43 10.38 17.44
C PRO A 95 -0.55 11.51 18.46
N SER A 96 0.54 12.21 18.75
CA SER A 96 0.57 13.35 19.67
C SER A 96 -0.02 14.62 19.09
N MET A 97 -0.17 14.69 17.77
CA MET A 97 -0.71 15.83 17.04
C MET A 97 -2.21 15.66 16.81
N THR A 98 -2.91 16.77 16.55
CA THR A 98 -4.34 16.79 16.22
C THR A 98 -4.60 16.26 14.80
N ILE A 99 -5.88 15.97 14.48
CA ILE A 99 -6.32 15.59 13.14
C ILE A 99 -5.94 16.68 12.12
N GLU A 100 -6.22 17.95 12.43
CA GLU A 100 -5.92 19.08 11.54
C GLU A 100 -4.41 19.27 11.30
N GLU A 101 -3.57 19.00 12.31
CA GLU A 101 -2.11 19.06 12.17
C GLU A 101 -1.60 17.93 11.30
N ASN A 102 -2.09 16.69 11.48
CA ASN A 102 -1.77 15.55 10.63
C ASN A 102 -2.15 15.81 9.16
N LEU A 103 -3.38 16.27 8.92
CA LEU A 103 -3.84 16.63 7.57
C LEU A 103 -3.02 17.78 6.97
N SER A 104 -2.62 18.77 7.78
CA SER A 104 -1.77 19.86 7.32
C SER A 104 -0.38 19.39 6.89
N MET A 105 0.20 18.41 7.59
CA MET A 105 1.47 17.79 7.19
C MET A 105 1.31 17.05 5.87
N ALA A 106 0.29 16.20 5.73
CA ALA A 106 0.01 15.48 4.49
C ALA A 106 -0.20 16.42 3.31
N TYR A 107 -0.99 17.48 3.50
CA TYR A 107 -1.26 18.51 2.47
C TYR A 107 0.00 19.28 2.04
N SER A 108 0.96 19.43 2.95
CA SER A 108 2.19 20.17 2.68
C SER A 108 3.25 19.33 1.96
N ARG A 109 3.04 18.02 1.78
CA ARG A 109 4.01 17.06 1.23
C ARG A 109 4.51 17.44 -0.16
N ILE A 110 3.63 17.88 -1.04
CA ILE A 110 3.95 18.25 -2.43
C ILE A 110 4.15 19.75 -2.65
N ARG A 111 4.03 20.57 -1.60
CA ARG A 111 4.06 22.02 -1.72
C ARG A 111 5.39 22.61 -1.29
N LYS A 112 5.80 23.70 -1.93
CA LYS A 112 6.97 24.45 -1.52
C LYS A 112 6.77 24.94 -0.09
N ARG A 113 7.69 24.56 0.79
CA ARG A 113 7.69 25.01 2.19
C ARG A 113 7.96 26.52 2.24
N ARG A 114 7.06 27.25 2.89
CA ARG A 114 7.19 28.69 3.15
C ARG A 114 6.86 28.91 4.63
N LEU A 115 7.37 29.99 5.21
CA LEU A 115 7.00 30.43 6.57
C LEU A 115 5.55 30.95 6.54
N LYS A 116 4.59 30.03 6.69
CA LYS A 116 3.15 30.30 6.77
C LYS A 116 2.54 29.39 7.84
N LEU A 117 1.45 29.84 8.44
CA LEU A 117 0.67 29.01 9.36
C LEU A 117 0.22 27.72 8.65
N GLY A 118 0.54 26.58 9.27
CA GLY A 118 0.16 25.25 8.75
C GLY A 118 -1.34 25.07 8.64
N VAL A 119 -2.08 25.57 9.65
CA VAL A 119 -3.53 25.47 9.72
C VAL A 119 -4.14 26.86 9.61
N THR A 120 -4.95 27.09 8.58
CA THR A 120 -5.73 28.35 8.37
C THR A 120 -7.20 28.00 8.33
N LYS A 121 -8.11 28.98 8.52
CA LYS A 121 -9.56 28.75 8.43
C LYS A 121 -9.95 28.06 7.13
N LYS A 122 -9.47 28.55 5.99
CA LYS A 122 -9.72 27.94 4.67
C LYS A 122 -9.27 26.48 4.59
N ARG A 123 -8.15 26.13 5.21
CA ARG A 123 -7.69 24.73 5.25
C ARG A 123 -8.53 23.87 6.18
N LYS A 124 -8.98 24.40 7.31
CA LYS A 124 -9.90 23.67 8.21
C LYS A 124 -11.21 23.32 7.51
N ASP A 125 -11.79 24.27 6.77
CA ASP A 125 -13.01 24.03 6.01
C ASP A 125 -12.81 22.95 4.95
N MET A 126 -11.74 23.03 4.20
CA MET A 126 -11.34 22.00 3.23
C MET A 126 -11.11 20.63 3.90
N PHE A 127 -10.44 20.58 5.05
CA PHE A 127 -10.21 19.33 5.79
C PHE A 127 -11.51 18.69 6.25
N ARG A 128 -12.50 19.51 6.69
CA ARG A 128 -13.84 19.02 7.03
C ARG A 128 -14.53 18.37 5.84
N GLU A 129 -14.49 19.01 4.67
CA GLU A 129 -15.09 18.47 3.45
C GLU A 129 -14.50 17.09 3.09
N TYR A 130 -13.16 16.93 3.21
CA TYR A 130 -12.54 15.64 2.99
C TYR A 130 -12.89 14.60 4.06
N LEU A 131 -12.92 14.99 5.33
CA LEU A 131 -13.28 14.08 6.43
C LEU A 131 -14.73 13.63 6.36
N LEU A 132 -15.66 14.47 5.91
CA LEU A 132 -17.05 14.10 5.64
C LEU A 132 -17.16 12.90 4.69
N THR A 133 -16.24 12.75 3.73
CA THR A 133 -16.27 11.60 2.80
C THR A 133 -16.01 10.26 3.50
N LEU A 134 -15.42 10.27 4.69
CA LEU A 134 -15.19 9.06 5.48
C LEU A 134 -16.42 8.60 6.25
N ASN A 135 -17.39 9.49 6.48
CA ASN A 135 -18.62 9.22 7.24
C ASN A 135 -18.37 8.63 8.65
N LEU A 136 -17.36 9.18 9.35
CA LEU A 136 -16.90 8.73 10.67
C LEU A 136 -17.02 9.80 11.77
N GLY A 137 -17.61 10.98 11.48
CA GLY A 137 -17.75 12.10 12.42
C GLY A 137 -16.42 12.76 12.77
N LEU A 138 -15.37 12.54 11.99
CA LEU A 138 -14.04 13.12 12.25
C LEU A 138 -13.97 14.60 11.87
N GLU A 139 -14.87 15.08 11.01
CA GLU A 139 -15.01 16.48 10.61
C GLU A 139 -15.30 17.42 11.78
N ASP A 140 -15.96 16.94 12.82
CA ASP A 140 -16.27 17.69 14.03
C ASP A 140 -15.15 17.60 15.10
N ARG A 141 -14.17 16.74 14.86
CA ARG A 141 -13.12 16.39 15.84
C ARG A 141 -11.72 16.85 15.41
N LEU A 142 -11.60 17.89 14.58
CA LEU A 142 -10.32 18.38 14.04
C LEU A 142 -9.24 18.64 15.10
N ASN A 143 -9.65 19.10 16.30
CA ASN A 143 -8.73 19.38 17.41
C ASN A 143 -8.44 18.15 18.29
N ALA A 144 -9.04 16.99 18.02
CA ALA A 144 -8.75 15.77 18.75
C ALA A 144 -7.37 15.24 18.37
N LYS A 145 -6.61 14.74 19.33
CA LYS A 145 -5.33 14.05 19.08
C LYS A 145 -5.59 12.73 18.37
N VAL A 146 -4.79 12.44 17.34
CA VAL A 146 -4.91 11.20 16.55
C VAL A 146 -4.69 9.95 17.40
N GLY A 147 -3.87 10.05 18.46
CA GLY A 147 -3.69 8.94 19.42
C GLY A 147 -4.95 8.51 20.16
N LEU A 148 -5.99 9.36 20.22
CA LEU A 148 -7.27 9.06 20.86
C LEU A 148 -8.30 8.42 19.90
N LEU A 149 -7.97 8.31 18.61
CA LEU A 149 -8.81 7.66 17.62
C LEU A 149 -8.79 6.14 17.79
N SER A 150 -9.89 5.49 17.47
CA SER A 150 -9.93 4.03 17.32
C SER A 150 -9.02 3.57 16.16
N GLY A 151 -8.66 2.29 16.12
CA GLY A 151 -7.83 1.73 15.03
C GLY A 151 -8.43 2.00 13.65
N GLY A 152 -9.75 1.78 13.46
CA GLY A 152 -10.43 2.04 12.20
C GLY A 152 -10.47 3.52 11.81
N GLU A 153 -10.81 4.42 12.76
CA GLU A 153 -10.79 5.88 12.51
C GLU A 153 -9.40 6.35 12.10
N ARG A 154 -8.36 5.83 12.75
CA ARG A 154 -6.97 6.17 12.44
C ARG A 154 -6.55 5.64 11.07
N GLN A 155 -6.98 4.43 10.72
CA GLN A 155 -6.71 3.85 9.42
C GLN A 155 -7.41 4.61 8.29
N ALA A 156 -8.68 5.00 8.49
CA ALA A 156 -9.40 5.86 7.55
C ALA A 156 -8.71 7.21 7.36
N LEU A 157 -8.25 7.83 8.47
CA LEU A 157 -7.48 9.06 8.42
C LEU A 157 -6.16 8.86 7.66
N SER A 158 -5.44 7.75 7.89
CA SER A 158 -4.19 7.40 7.18
C SER A 158 -4.43 7.24 5.68
N LEU A 159 -5.50 6.56 5.29
CA LEU A 159 -5.90 6.41 3.89
C LEU A 159 -6.19 7.79 3.25
N LEU A 160 -6.98 8.64 3.92
CA LEU A 160 -7.24 9.99 3.47
C LEU A 160 -5.94 10.79 3.30
N MET A 161 -5.04 10.75 4.29
CA MET A 161 -3.74 11.45 4.23
C MET A 161 -2.86 10.95 3.09
N ALA A 162 -2.88 9.65 2.79
CA ALA A 162 -2.11 9.06 1.71
C ALA A 162 -2.62 9.51 0.33
N THR A 163 -3.92 9.70 0.19
CA THR A 163 -4.60 10.03 -1.08
C THR A 163 -4.88 11.52 -1.27
N PHE A 164 -4.75 12.32 -0.23
CA PHE A 164 -5.09 13.75 -0.18
C PHE A 164 -4.41 14.63 -1.23
N THR A 165 -3.27 14.22 -1.72
CA THR A 165 -2.48 14.93 -2.74
C THR A 165 -2.58 14.28 -4.11
N GLU A 166 -3.55 13.37 -4.30
CA GLU A 166 -3.78 12.64 -5.54
C GLU A 166 -2.47 12.02 -6.06
N PRO A 167 -1.86 11.10 -5.32
CA PRO A 167 -0.59 10.50 -5.71
C PRO A 167 -0.75 9.71 -7.01
N ASP A 168 0.33 9.58 -7.75
CA ASP A 168 0.39 8.74 -8.95
C ASP A 168 0.20 7.25 -8.61
N ILE A 169 0.73 6.82 -7.45
CA ILE A 169 0.70 5.44 -6.97
C ILE A 169 0.25 5.42 -5.51
N LEU A 170 -0.68 4.53 -5.21
CA LEU A 170 -1.08 4.20 -3.84
C LEU A 170 -0.54 2.82 -3.46
N LEU A 171 0.24 2.76 -2.39
CA LEU A 171 0.74 1.53 -1.80
C LEU A 171 -0.05 1.22 -0.53
N LEU A 172 -0.68 0.04 -0.48
CA LEU A 172 -1.47 -0.45 0.64
C LEU A 172 -0.80 -1.70 1.21
N ASP A 173 -0.23 -1.59 2.41
CA ASP A 173 0.54 -2.65 3.04
C ASP A 173 -0.28 -3.27 4.17
N GLU A 174 -1.04 -4.36 3.86
CA GLU A 174 -1.87 -5.11 4.82
C GLU A 174 -2.74 -4.22 5.72
N HIS A 175 -3.24 -3.14 5.15
CA HIS A 175 -3.82 -1.99 5.83
C HIS A 175 -5.12 -2.28 6.59
N THR A 176 -5.66 -3.49 6.48
CA THR A 176 -6.86 -3.95 7.22
C THR A 176 -6.56 -5.05 8.23
N ALA A 177 -5.34 -5.62 8.23
CA ALA A 177 -5.02 -6.82 9.02
C ALA A 177 -5.10 -6.61 10.55
N ALA A 178 -4.85 -5.40 11.03
CA ALA A 178 -4.88 -5.07 12.46
C ALA A 178 -6.26 -4.64 12.98
N LEU A 179 -7.30 -4.73 12.13
CA LEU A 179 -8.66 -4.27 12.44
C LEU A 179 -9.59 -5.45 12.72
N ASP A 180 -10.64 -5.20 13.51
CA ASP A 180 -11.76 -6.13 13.64
C ASP A 180 -12.53 -6.25 12.31
N PRO A 181 -13.28 -7.36 12.07
CA PRO A 181 -13.88 -7.62 10.78
C PRO A 181 -14.78 -6.49 10.25
N ALA A 182 -15.60 -5.88 11.11
CA ALA A 182 -16.52 -4.81 10.69
C ALA A 182 -15.77 -3.55 10.25
N ARG A 183 -14.69 -3.21 10.95
CA ARG A 183 -13.83 -2.07 10.58
C ARG A 183 -12.99 -2.38 9.35
N ALA A 184 -12.50 -3.61 9.22
CA ALA A 184 -11.77 -4.06 8.04
C ALA A 184 -12.63 -3.92 6.78
N GLU A 185 -13.89 -4.35 6.83
CA GLU A 185 -14.86 -4.18 5.73
C GLU A 185 -15.11 -2.72 5.39
N LEU A 186 -15.31 -1.86 6.41
CA LEU A 186 -15.47 -0.42 6.20
C LEU A 186 -14.26 0.19 5.49
N ILE A 187 -13.04 -0.11 5.96
CA ILE A 187 -11.81 0.43 5.36
C ILE A 187 -11.60 -0.11 3.94
N THR A 188 -11.92 -1.37 3.69
CA THR A 188 -11.88 -1.97 2.34
C THR A 188 -12.78 -1.20 1.38
N ARG A 189 -14.05 -0.97 1.76
CA ARG A 189 -15.00 -0.20 0.95
C ARG A 189 -14.54 1.25 0.71
N LEU A 190 -14.07 1.95 1.77
CA LEU A 190 -13.51 3.30 1.62
C LEU A 190 -12.29 3.32 0.69
N THR A 191 -11.47 2.27 0.72
CA THR A 191 -10.33 2.13 -0.19
C THR A 191 -10.78 2.04 -1.65
N GLU A 192 -11.77 1.19 -1.94
CA GLU A 192 -12.34 1.06 -3.30
C GLU A 192 -12.92 2.38 -3.79
N GLU A 193 -13.76 3.04 -2.97
CA GLU A 193 -14.36 4.33 -3.30
C GLU A 193 -13.32 5.39 -3.65
N VAL A 194 -12.24 5.49 -2.85
CA VAL A 194 -11.18 6.46 -3.06
C VAL A 194 -10.36 6.11 -4.31
N VAL A 195 -9.99 4.83 -4.50
CA VAL A 195 -9.23 4.38 -5.67
C VAL A 195 -10.01 4.64 -6.96
N GLN A 196 -11.29 4.32 -6.99
CA GLN A 196 -12.17 4.56 -8.14
C GLN A 196 -12.37 6.04 -8.40
N LYS A 197 -12.70 6.83 -7.36
CA LYS A 197 -12.96 8.27 -7.47
C LYS A 197 -11.80 9.04 -8.08
N PHE A 198 -10.57 8.72 -7.69
CA PHE A 198 -9.35 9.40 -8.14
C PHE A 198 -8.59 8.64 -9.21
N ASN A 199 -9.11 7.49 -9.68
CA ASN A 199 -8.47 6.62 -10.67
C ASN A 199 -6.99 6.33 -10.32
N LEU A 200 -6.75 5.96 -9.06
CA LEU A 200 -5.40 5.74 -8.52
C LEU A 200 -4.80 4.43 -9.02
N THR A 201 -3.55 4.46 -9.44
CA THR A 201 -2.77 3.24 -9.65
C THR A 201 -2.41 2.65 -8.31
N THR A 202 -2.91 1.46 -7.99
CA THR A 202 -2.83 0.90 -6.64
C THR A 202 -2.12 -0.44 -6.61
N LEU A 203 -1.19 -0.60 -5.67
CA LEU A 203 -0.58 -1.89 -5.34
C LEU A 203 -0.92 -2.21 -3.88
N MET A 204 -1.70 -3.25 -3.66
CA MET A 204 -2.15 -3.69 -2.34
C MET A 204 -1.55 -5.04 -1.97
N VAL A 205 -0.81 -5.10 -0.88
CA VAL A 205 -0.38 -6.35 -0.25
C VAL A 205 -1.43 -6.77 0.77
N THR A 206 -1.83 -8.04 0.70
CA THR A 206 -2.74 -8.64 1.67
C THR A 206 -2.42 -10.12 1.88
N HIS A 207 -2.73 -10.66 3.06
CA HIS A 207 -2.73 -12.12 3.27
C HIS A 207 -4.15 -12.70 3.15
N ASN A 208 -5.18 -11.89 3.07
CA ASN A 208 -6.54 -12.34 2.89
C ASN A 208 -6.78 -12.64 1.42
N MET A 209 -6.88 -13.94 1.09
CA MET A 209 -7.09 -14.40 -0.30
C MET A 209 -8.41 -13.95 -0.88
N GLN A 210 -9.48 -13.94 -0.08
CA GLN A 210 -10.78 -13.45 -0.54
C GLN A 210 -10.69 -11.99 -0.93
N GLN A 211 -10.11 -11.16 -0.06
CA GLN A 211 -9.88 -9.74 -0.36
C GLN A 211 -9.03 -9.54 -1.62
N ALA A 212 -8.01 -10.39 -1.83
CA ALA A 212 -7.17 -10.32 -3.02
C ALA A 212 -7.91 -10.67 -4.31
N LEU A 213 -8.88 -11.59 -4.23
CA LEU A 213 -9.74 -11.96 -5.35
C LEU A 213 -10.80 -10.88 -5.65
N ASP A 214 -11.41 -10.34 -4.60
CA ASP A 214 -12.53 -9.40 -4.72
C ASP A 214 -12.07 -8.01 -5.19
N LEU A 215 -10.86 -7.59 -4.80
CA LEU A 215 -10.33 -6.26 -5.09
C LEU A 215 -9.42 -6.22 -6.30
N GLY A 216 -9.55 -5.13 -7.07
CA GLY A 216 -8.65 -4.81 -8.18
C GLY A 216 -8.81 -5.71 -9.41
N ASP A 217 -8.06 -5.35 -10.45
CA ASP A 217 -8.18 -5.92 -11.78
C ASP A 217 -7.17 -7.05 -12.04
N ARG A 218 -6.12 -7.12 -11.21
CA ARG A 218 -4.99 -8.02 -11.40
C ARG A 218 -4.47 -8.53 -10.06
N LEU A 219 -3.98 -9.76 -10.04
CA LEU A 219 -3.42 -10.40 -8.85
C LEU A 219 -2.04 -10.96 -9.16
N PHE A 220 -1.08 -10.62 -8.31
CA PHE A 220 0.23 -11.26 -8.27
C PHE A 220 0.36 -12.19 -7.09
N MET A 221 1.02 -13.31 -7.31
CA MET A 221 1.49 -14.18 -6.24
C MET A 221 3.01 -14.14 -6.19
N MET A 222 3.55 -13.84 -5.02
CA MET A 222 4.99 -13.83 -4.78
C MET A 222 5.43 -15.01 -3.93
N ASP A 223 6.56 -15.60 -4.29
CA ASP A 223 7.27 -16.58 -3.47
C ASP A 223 8.77 -16.45 -3.65
N ALA A 224 9.54 -16.62 -2.56
CA ALA A 224 11.01 -16.61 -2.56
C ALA A 224 11.63 -15.44 -3.35
N GLY A 225 11.02 -14.26 -3.29
CA GLY A 225 11.51 -13.04 -3.96
C GLY A 225 11.15 -12.92 -5.44
N GLN A 226 10.28 -13.77 -5.97
CA GLN A 226 9.84 -13.76 -7.37
C GLN A 226 8.33 -13.63 -7.49
N VAL A 227 7.85 -13.09 -8.62
CA VAL A 227 6.45 -13.18 -9.01
C VAL A 227 6.26 -14.53 -9.71
N ILE A 228 5.56 -15.45 -9.05
CA ILE A 228 5.35 -16.81 -9.55
C ILE A 228 4.02 -16.99 -10.30
N PHE A 229 3.08 -16.07 -10.11
CA PHE A 229 1.77 -16.08 -10.76
C PHE A 229 1.30 -14.64 -10.99
N ASP A 230 0.70 -14.41 -12.14
CA ASP A 230 0.19 -13.11 -12.58
C ASP A 230 -1.08 -13.36 -13.38
N VAL A 231 -2.21 -12.86 -12.90
CA VAL A 231 -3.53 -13.07 -13.51
C VAL A 231 -4.35 -11.79 -13.47
N LYS A 232 -5.13 -11.54 -14.52
CA LYS A 232 -5.94 -10.32 -14.68
C LYS A 232 -7.25 -10.56 -15.43
N GLY A 233 -8.16 -9.58 -15.30
CA GLY A 233 -9.41 -9.55 -16.04
C GLY A 233 -10.28 -10.78 -15.77
N GLU A 234 -10.85 -11.37 -16.82
CA GLU A 234 -11.78 -12.50 -16.72
C GLU A 234 -11.17 -13.71 -16.02
N GLU A 235 -9.89 -14.01 -16.27
CA GLU A 235 -9.20 -15.11 -15.59
C GLU A 235 -9.16 -14.91 -14.08
N LYS A 236 -8.91 -13.67 -13.60
CA LYS A 236 -8.94 -13.36 -12.18
C LYS A 236 -10.35 -13.51 -11.60
N GLN A 237 -11.38 -13.07 -12.31
CA GLN A 237 -12.77 -13.12 -11.85
C GLN A 237 -13.28 -14.57 -11.71
N GLN A 238 -12.71 -15.51 -12.46
CA GLN A 238 -13.05 -16.94 -12.37
C GLN A 238 -12.28 -17.70 -11.31
N LEU A 239 -11.26 -17.07 -10.70
CA LEU A 239 -10.45 -17.71 -9.67
C LEU A 239 -11.23 -17.83 -8.35
N THR A 240 -11.05 -18.99 -7.72
CA THR A 240 -11.50 -19.27 -6.36
C THR A 240 -10.30 -19.37 -5.42
N ILE A 241 -10.55 -19.32 -4.11
CA ILE A 241 -9.48 -19.55 -3.10
C ILE A 241 -8.81 -20.91 -3.34
N GLU A 242 -9.62 -21.97 -3.64
CA GLU A 242 -9.08 -23.30 -3.92
C GLU A 242 -8.19 -23.30 -5.17
N GLY A 243 -8.62 -22.60 -6.23
CA GLY A 243 -7.82 -22.42 -7.45
C GLY A 243 -6.49 -21.70 -7.19
N LEU A 244 -6.51 -20.65 -6.36
CA LEU A 244 -5.28 -19.95 -5.94
C LEU A 244 -4.33 -20.87 -5.17
N LEU A 245 -4.84 -21.67 -4.24
CA LEU A 245 -4.05 -22.64 -3.49
C LEU A 245 -3.44 -23.70 -4.39
N GLN A 246 -4.21 -24.22 -5.34
CA GLN A 246 -3.70 -25.18 -6.34
C GLN A 246 -2.59 -24.59 -7.21
N GLU A 247 -2.77 -23.36 -7.71
CA GLU A 247 -1.71 -22.67 -8.46
C GLU A 247 -0.46 -22.43 -7.63
N PHE A 248 -0.61 -22.09 -6.37
CA PHE A 248 0.51 -21.92 -5.44
C PHE A 248 1.28 -23.23 -5.21
N GLN A 249 0.57 -24.34 -4.95
CA GLN A 249 1.16 -25.67 -4.77
C GLN A 249 1.89 -26.13 -6.02
N LYS A 250 1.23 -26.02 -7.18
CA LYS A 250 1.80 -26.40 -8.49
C LYS A 250 3.11 -25.67 -8.77
N ARG A 251 3.20 -24.40 -8.45
CA ARG A 251 4.37 -23.58 -8.75
C ARG A 251 5.50 -23.73 -7.74
N ARG A 252 5.19 -24.05 -6.49
CA ARG A 252 6.21 -24.35 -5.47
C ARG A 252 6.78 -25.77 -5.56
N GLY A 253 6.09 -26.71 -6.21
CA GLY A 253 6.47 -28.12 -6.22
C GLY A 253 6.42 -28.79 -4.85
N VAL A 254 5.70 -28.22 -3.88
CA VAL A 254 5.57 -28.72 -2.51
C VAL A 254 4.09 -28.96 -2.21
N GLN A 255 3.76 -30.17 -1.73
CA GLN A 255 2.44 -30.42 -1.13
C GLN A 255 2.35 -29.67 0.21
N PHE A 256 1.48 -28.66 0.28
CA PHE A 256 1.17 -28.02 1.55
C PHE A 256 0.30 -28.94 2.40
N GLU A 257 0.90 -29.70 3.26
CA GLU A 257 0.20 -30.25 4.41
C GLU A 257 0.02 -29.12 5.43
N SER A 258 -1.23 -28.75 5.69
CA SER A 258 -1.74 -28.04 6.88
C SER A 258 -1.39 -26.56 7.14
N ASP A 259 -1.05 -25.72 6.18
CA ASP A 259 -0.87 -24.30 6.50
C ASP A 259 -2.07 -23.41 6.11
N ARG A 260 -3.26 -23.78 6.62
CA ARG A 260 -4.38 -22.82 6.74
C ARG A 260 -4.02 -21.59 7.58
N ALA A 261 -2.98 -21.68 8.40
CA ALA A 261 -2.53 -20.61 9.30
C ALA A 261 -1.63 -19.55 8.63
N VAL A 262 -1.08 -19.82 7.46
CA VAL A 262 -0.15 -18.88 6.77
C VAL A 262 -0.88 -18.00 5.75
N LEU A 263 -2.05 -18.42 5.30
CA LEU A 263 -2.82 -17.74 4.25
C LEU A 263 -4.33 -17.59 4.61
N GLY A 264 -4.72 -17.96 5.83
CA GLY A 264 -6.10 -17.85 6.35
C GLY A 264 -6.29 -16.70 7.30
#